data_54a122a839bacd252aaa9a6cdb985ba0
#
_entry.id   54a122a839bacd252aaa9a6cdb985ba0
#
_cell.length_a   1.000
_cell.length_b   1.000
_cell.length_c   1.000
_cell.angle_alpha   90.00
_cell.angle_beta   90.00
_cell.angle_gamma   90.00
#
_symmetry.space_group_name_H-M   'P 1'
#
loop_
_entity.id
_entity.type
_entity.pdbx_description
1 polymer ?
#
loop_
_entity_poly.entity_id
_entity_poly.type
_entity_poly.pdbx_seq_one_letter_code
_entity_poly.pdbx_strand_id
1 'polypeptide(L)'
;MRKDVAVLMVLWVMCIPYATFICASATPNKLDTLKAFLRKKILYDEYVPVDSVICWSENILPTIKTNNRNDENYFLLQLQLANAYTLRGDISLAIDRARLMYEEAKETEYEFGIAVANQAIGDAYTIANQCDKALDSYQDALKELNHLSLQHPYRIQLLLKISNALQRKGQLEKAQKTLHDIEQTLQKQPDYATSFFANIEKANYAI
;
A
#
# COMPACT_ATOMS: atom_id res chain seq x y z
N MET A 1 6.95 -2.32 45.64
CA MET A 1 7.62 -2.71 44.40
C MET A 1 7.29 -4.15 43.93
N ARG A 2 6.08 -4.64 44.09
CA ARG A 2 5.71 -6.02 43.63
C ARG A 2 4.36 -6.10 42.86
N LYS A 3 3.68 -4.97 42.67
CA LYS A 3 2.39 -4.93 41.94
C LYS A 3 2.54 -4.55 40.47
N ASP A 4 3.61 -3.85 40.09
CA ASP A 4 3.77 -3.32 38.72
C ASP A 4 4.31 -4.39 37.75
N VAL A 5 5.03 -5.40 38.25
CA VAL A 5 5.55 -6.52 37.43
C VAL A 5 4.43 -7.47 37.00
N ALA A 6 3.40 -7.65 37.85
CA ALA A 6 2.27 -8.52 37.53
C ALA A 6 1.38 -7.93 36.44
N VAL A 7 1.22 -6.60 36.38
CA VAL A 7 0.43 -5.92 35.35
C VAL A 7 1.14 -5.96 34.00
N LEU A 8 2.47 -5.82 33.97
CA LEU A 8 3.27 -5.96 32.76
C LEU A 8 3.28 -7.38 32.20
N MET A 9 3.29 -8.42 33.07
CA MET A 9 3.18 -9.82 32.62
C MET A 9 1.79 -10.14 32.06
N VAL A 10 0.72 -9.59 32.61
CA VAL A 10 -0.65 -9.82 32.11
C VAL A 10 -0.83 -9.14 30.73
N LEU A 11 -0.24 -7.96 30.52
CA LEU A 11 -0.26 -7.31 29.20
C LEU A 11 0.57 -8.06 28.16
N TRP A 12 1.69 -8.68 28.57
CA TRP A 12 2.52 -9.48 27.65
C TRP A 12 1.85 -10.82 27.26
N VAL A 13 1.11 -11.43 28.16
CA VAL A 13 0.34 -12.67 27.90
C VAL A 13 -0.91 -12.42 27.05
N MET A 14 -1.49 -11.19 27.09
CA MET A 14 -2.65 -10.83 26.27
C MET A 14 -2.28 -10.45 24.82
N CYS A 15 -1.04 -10.01 24.55
CA CYS A 15 -0.58 -9.68 23.18
C CYS A 15 -0.12 -10.92 22.38
N ILE A 16 0.36 -11.99 23.06
CA ILE A 16 0.83 -13.22 22.39
C ILE A 16 -0.31 -13.97 21.67
N PRO A 17 -1.54 -14.12 22.23
CA PRO A 17 -2.58 -14.86 21.52
C PRO A 17 -3.13 -14.17 20.28
N TYR A 18 -3.02 -12.84 20.16
CA TYR A 18 -3.50 -12.13 18.96
C TYR A 18 -2.59 -12.34 17.74
N ALA A 19 -1.27 -12.28 17.92
CA ALA A 19 -0.31 -12.50 16.83
C ALA A 19 -0.28 -13.98 16.40
N THR A 20 -0.33 -14.92 17.37
CA THR A 20 -0.34 -16.37 17.07
C THR A 20 -1.69 -16.85 16.53
N PHE A 21 -2.80 -16.23 16.92
CA PHE A 21 -4.13 -16.59 16.42
C PHE A 21 -4.31 -16.17 14.95
N ILE A 22 -3.70 -15.07 14.51
CA ILE A 22 -3.75 -14.63 13.11
C ILE A 22 -2.89 -15.53 12.21
N CYS A 23 -1.78 -16.07 12.71
CA CYS A 23 -0.91 -16.97 11.93
C CYS A 23 -1.38 -18.43 11.91
N ALA A 24 -2.22 -18.89 12.83
CA ALA A 24 -2.44 -20.33 13.08
C ALA A 24 -3.67 -20.96 12.44
N SER A 25 -4.62 -20.23 11.85
CA SER A 25 -5.85 -20.83 11.33
C SER A 25 -6.13 -20.54 9.86
N ALA A 26 -5.78 -21.52 9.02
CA ALA A 26 -6.13 -21.55 7.61
C ALA A 26 -7.52 -22.17 7.41
N THR A 27 -8.60 -21.39 7.47
CA THR A 27 -9.97 -21.82 7.14
C THR A 27 -10.40 -21.30 5.75
N PRO A 28 -11.36 -21.95 5.05
CA PRO A 28 -11.80 -21.57 3.70
C PRO A 28 -12.35 -20.14 3.54
N ASN A 29 -12.50 -19.40 4.62
CA ASN A 29 -12.98 -18.00 4.64
C ASN A 29 -11.85 -16.94 4.59
N LYS A 30 -10.63 -17.34 4.20
CA LYS A 30 -9.45 -16.44 4.19
C LYS A 30 -9.56 -15.29 3.20
N LEU A 31 -10.17 -15.52 2.05
CA LEU A 31 -10.33 -14.49 1.02
C LEU A 31 -11.26 -13.35 1.50
N ASP A 32 -12.33 -13.68 2.22
CA ASP A 32 -13.23 -12.67 2.77
C ASP A 32 -12.59 -11.90 3.93
N THR A 33 -11.80 -12.59 4.74
CA THR A 33 -10.98 -11.95 5.79
C THR A 33 -9.93 -11.02 5.19
N LEU A 34 -9.30 -11.42 4.07
CA LEU A 34 -8.37 -10.59 3.31
C LEU A 34 -9.06 -9.33 2.74
N LYS A 35 -10.19 -9.51 2.07
CA LYS A 35 -10.96 -8.38 1.53
C LYS A 35 -11.38 -7.40 2.63
N ALA A 36 -11.81 -7.93 3.79
CA ALA A 36 -12.17 -7.12 4.95
C ALA A 36 -10.95 -6.37 5.52
N PHE A 37 -9.79 -7.03 5.61
CA PHE A 37 -8.55 -6.43 6.07
C PHE A 37 -8.05 -5.34 5.11
N LEU A 38 -7.99 -5.62 3.81
CA LEU A 38 -7.59 -4.64 2.80
C LEU A 38 -8.54 -3.44 2.79
N ARG A 39 -9.85 -3.67 2.90
CA ARG A 39 -10.83 -2.59 3.03
C ARG A 39 -10.61 -1.76 4.29
N LYS A 40 -10.39 -2.39 5.44
CA LYS A 40 -10.12 -1.67 6.69
C LYS A 40 -8.83 -0.85 6.61
N LYS A 41 -7.74 -1.45 6.13
CA LYS A 41 -6.46 -0.75 6.03
C LYS A 41 -6.47 0.36 4.97
N ILE A 42 -7.11 0.13 3.83
CA ILE A 42 -7.17 1.13 2.74
C ILE A 42 -8.19 2.23 3.04
N LEU A 43 -9.34 1.88 3.66
CA LEU A 43 -10.46 2.81 3.85
C LEU A 43 -10.50 3.47 5.24
N TYR A 44 -9.95 2.83 6.29
CA TYR A 44 -10.11 3.27 7.68
C TYR A 44 -8.80 3.55 8.40
N ASP A 45 -7.65 3.40 7.72
CA ASP A 45 -6.30 3.68 8.27
C ASP A 45 -6.05 3.08 9.68
N GLU A 46 -6.54 1.85 9.89
CA GLU A 46 -6.41 1.17 11.17
C GLU A 46 -4.93 0.75 11.35
N TYR A 47 -4.31 1.20 12.45
CA TYR A 47 -2.93 0.87 12.75
C TYR A 47 -2.75 -0.65 12.91
N VAL A 48 -1.97 -1.24 12.03
CA VAL A 48 -1.57 -2.65 12.10
C VAL A 48 -0.05 -2.71 12.19
N PRO A 49 0.54 -3.39 13.19
CA PRO A 49 1.99 -3.55 13.30
C PRO A 49 2.59 -4.12 12.01
N VAL A 50 3.70 -3.53 11.55
CA VAL A 50 4.35 -3.88 10.27
C VAL A 50 4.67 -5.37 10.19
N ASP A 51 5.21 -5.97 11.25
CA ASP A 51 5.55 -7.38 11.29
C ASP A 51 4.29 -8.29 11.18
N SER A 52 3.15 -7.85 11.71
CA SER A 52 1.88 -8.55 11.54
C SER A 52 1.40 -8.54 10.10
N VAL A 53 1.56 -7.41 9.40
CA VAL A 53 1.25 -7.30 7.96
C VAL A 53 2.13 -8.25 7.15
N ILE A 54 3.43 -8.30 7.43
CA ILE A 54 4.39 -9.18 6.76
C ILE A 54 4.01 -10.64 6.99
N CYS A 55 3.94 -11.07 8.24
CA CYS A 55 3.61 -12.45 8.61
C CYS A 55 2.30 -12.92 7.96
N TRP A 56 1.27 -12.09 8.04
CA TRP A 56 -0.03 -12.42 7.50
C TRP A 56 -0.04 -12.47 5.96
N SER A 57 0.60 -11.51 5.29
CA SER A 57 0.67 -11.47 3.84
C SER A 57 1.45 -12.65 3.27
N GLU A 58 2.59 -13.00 3.87
CA GLU A 58 3.41 -14.16 3.47
C GLU A 58 2.65 -15.48 3.59
N ASN A 59 1.81 -15.63 4.61
CA ASN A 59 1.00 -16.83 4.79
C ASN A 59 -0.18 -16.94 3.82
N ILE A 60 -0.75 -15.82 3.39
CA ILE A 60 -1.94 -15.81 2.52
C ILE A 60 -1.59 -15.83 1.04
N LEU A 61 -0.55 -15.11 0.62
CA LEU A 61 -0.16 -15.01 -0.80
C LEU A 61 -0.06 -16.36 -1.52
N PRO A 62 0.58 -17.41 -0.96
CA PRO A 62 0.64 -18.71 -1.62
C PRO A 62 -0.72 -19.34 -1.87
N THR A 63 -1.70 -19.07 -0.99
CA THR A 63 -3.06 -19.65 -1.09
C THR A 63 -3.91 -18.96 -2.16
N ILE A 64 -3.66 -17.69 -2.43
CA ILE A 64 -4.38 -16.90 -3.44
C ILE A 64 -3.78 -17.15 -4.83
N LYS A 65 -2.46 -17.24 -4.92
CA LYS A 65 -1.72 -17.42 -6.19
C LYS A 65 -2.19 -18.63 -7.00
N THR A 66 -2.65 -19.68 -6.33
CA THR A 66 -3.12 -20.92 -7.00
C THR A 66 -4.45 -20.74 -7.73
N ASN A 67 -5.25 -19.73 -7.36
CA ASN A 67 -6.65 -19.62 -7.81
C ASN A 67 -6.89 -18.52 -8.84
N ASN A 68 -6.09 -17.42 -8.86
CA ASN A 68 -6.33 -16.31 -9.78
C ASN A 68 -5.13 -15.35 -9.88
N ARG A 69 -4.34 -15.48 -10.97
CA ARG A 69 -3.13 -14.66 -11.17
C ARG A 69 -3.42 -13.21 -11.58
N ASN A 70 -4.64 -12.91 -12.05
CA ASN A 70 -5.06 -11.58 -12.51
C ASN A 70 -6.07 -10.95 -11.54
N ASP A 71 -5.98 -11.23 -10.25
CA ASP A 71 -6.85 -10.66 -9.22
C ASP A 71 -6.24 -9.36 -8.66
N GLU A 72 -7.00 -8.27 -8.76
CA GLU A 72 -6.63 -6.97 -8.18
C GLU A 72 -6.23 -7.10 -6.71
N ASN A 73 -7.00 -7.86 -5.90
CA ASN A 73 -6.71 -8.05 -4.49
C ASN A 73 -5.38 -8.78 -4.23
N TYR A 74 -4.98 -9.68 -5.14
CA TYR A 74 -3.69 -10.37 -5.06
C TYR A 74 -2.54 -9.37 -5.21
N PHE A 75 -2.60 -8.48 -6.22
CA PHE A 75 -1.57 -7.47 -6.43
C PHE A 75 -1.57 -6.38 -5.34
N LEU A 76 -2.74 -5.97 -4.87
CA LEU A 76 -2.84 -5.02 -3.74
C LEU A 76 -2.28 -5.62 -2.45
N LEU A 77 -2.44 -6.92 -2.20
CA LEU A 77 -1.81 -7.58 -1.06
C LEU A 77 -0.29 -7.64 -1.19
N GLN A 78 0.22 -7.93 -2.39
CA GLN A 78 1.67 -7.89 -2.65
C GLN A 78 2.23 -6.48 -2.45
N LEU A 79 1.50 -5.43 -2.87
CA LEU A 79 1.85 -4.04 -2.60
C LEU A 79 1.92 -3.76 -1.09
N GLN A 80 0.95 -4.22 -0.31
CA GLN A 80 0.98 -4.05 1.15
C GLN A 80 2.19 -4.74 1.79
N LEU A 81 2.56 -5.92 1.31
CA LEU A 81 3.75 -6.64 1.76
C LEU A 81 5.03 -5.86 1.40
N ALA A 82 5.17 -5.39 0.17
CA ALA A 82 6.32 -4.59 -0.25
C ALA A 82 6.43 -3.28 0.55
N ASN A 83 5.30 -2.59 0.79
CA ASN A 83 5.25 -1.40 1.63
C ASN A 83 5.60 -1.69 3.09
N ALA A 84 5.20 -2.85 3.62
CA ALA A 84 5.57 -3.25 4.97
C ALA A 84 7.09 -3.50 5.10
N TYR A 85 7.73 -4.15 4.12
CA TYR A 85 9.20 -4.24 4.08
C TYR A 85 9.85 -2.87 3.99
N THR A 86 9.32 -1.98 3.15
CA THR A 86 9.80 -0.59 3.02
C THR A 86 9.75 0.16 4.36
N LEU A 87 8.62 0.07 5.07
CA LEU A 87 8.44 0.71 6.38
C LEU A 87 9.32 0.11 7.48
N ARG A 88 9.65 -1.18 7.38
CA ARG A 88 10.59 -1.84 8.28
C ARG A 88 12.05 -1.45 8.00
N GLY A 89 12.33 -0.85 6.84
CA GLY A 89 13.67 -0.47 6.41
C GLY A 89 14.34 -1.47 5.48
N ASP A 90 13.71 -2.58 5.15
CA ASP A 90 14.20 -3.64 4.27
C ASP A 90 14.01 -3.28 2.78
N ILE A 91 14.60 -2.16 2.36
CA ILE A 91 14.39 -1.56 1.03
C ILE A 91 14.73 -2.53 -0.11
N SER A 92 15.83 -3.28 0.01
CA SER A 92 16.21 -4.26 -1.01
C SER A 92 15.15 -5.34 -1.18
N LEU A 93 14.64 -5.88 -0.07
CA LEU A 93 13.61 -6.91 -0.07
C LEU A 93 12.29 -6.40 -0.63
N ALA A 94 11.93 -5.14 -0.34
CA ALA A 94 10.76 -4.48 -0.91
C ALA A 94 10.86 -4.37 -2.44
N ILE A 95 12.02 -3.95 -2.95
CA ILE A 95 12.27 -3.84 -4.39
C ILE A 95 12.27 -5.22 -5.06
N ASP A 96 12.91 -6.22 -4.47
CA ASP A 96 12.93 -7.57 -5.01
C ASP A 96 11.53 -8.17 -5.06
N ARG A 97 10.72 -7.91 -4.03
CA ARG A 97 9.31 -8.33 -4.02
C ARG A 97 8.50 -7.65 -5.12
N ALA A 98 8.69 -6.35 -5.29
CA ALA A 98 8.02 -5.58 -6.34
C ALA A 98 8.43 -6.03 -7.75
N ARG A 99 9.69 -6.41 -7.96
CA ARG A 99 10.17 -6.99 -9.23
C ARG A 99 9.51 -8.34 -9.53
N LEU A 100 9.43 -9.22 -8.54
CA LEU A 100 8.72 -10.50 -8.71
C LEU A 100 7.25 -10.26 -9.08
N MET A 101 6.61 -9.30 -8.43
CA MET A 101 5.23 -8.89 -8.75
C MET A 101 5.12 -8.36 -10.19
N TYR A 102 6.10 -7.56 -10.64
CA TYR A 102 6.16 -7.06 -12.01
C TYR A 102 6.25 -8.19 -13.04
N GLU A 103 7.16 -9.15 -12.84
CA GLU A 103 7.30 -10.30 -13.74
C GLU A 103 6.04 -11.17 -13.77
N GLU A 104 5.41 -11.42 -12.62
CA GLU A 104 4.14 -12.15 -12.55
C GLU A 104 3.01 -11.43 -13.34
N ALA A 105 2.93 -10.11 -13.22
CA ALA A 105 1.93 -9.32 -13.94
C ALA A 105 2.20 -9.29 -15.44
N LYS A 106 3.48 -9.22 -15.84
CA LYS A 106 3.91 -9.22 -17.22
C LYS A 106 3.66 -10.56 -17.92
N GLU A 107 3.91 -11.69 -17.23
CA GLU A 107 3.60 -13.03 -17.74
C GLU A 107 2.10 -13.21 -18.08
N THR A 108 1.24 -12.50 -17.39
CA THR A 108 -0.22 -12.57 -17.57
C THR A 108 -0.80 -11.38 -18.33
N GLU A 109 0.04 -10.49 -18.83
CA GLU A 109 -0.34 -9.24 -19.52
C GLU A 109 -1.34 -8.39 -18.70
N TYR A 110 -1.17 -8.37 -17.36
CA TYR A 110 -2.08 -7.69 -16.46
C TYR A 110 -1.59 -6.27 -16.13
N GLU A 111 -2.04 -5.28 -16.90
CA GLU A 111 -1.60 -3.88 -16.83
C GLU A 111 -1.74 -3.27 -15.43
N PHE A 112 -2.84 -3.53 -14.73
CA PHE A 112 -3.01 -3.06 -13.36
C PHE A 112 -1.96 -3.64 -12.42
N GLY A 113 -1.63 -4.92 -12.54
CA GLY A 113 -0.56 -5.58 -11.77
C GLY A 113 0.81 -4.94 -12.03
N ILE A 114 1.12 -4.62 -13.30
CA ILE A 114 2.36 -3.91 -13.69
C ILE A 114 2.40 -2.52 -13.04
N ALA A 115 1.28 -1.80 -13.06
CA ALA A 115 1.19 -0.48 -12.43
C ALA A 115 1.42 -0.56 -10.91
N VAL A 116 0.81 -1.54 -10.23
CA VAL A 116 0.97 -1.76 -8.80
C VAL A 116 2.41 -2.11 -8.43
N ALA A 117 3.08 -2.93 -9.25
CA ALA A 117 4.49 -3.28 -9.06
C ALA A 117 5.41 -2.05 -9.18
N ASN A 118 5.22 -1.26 -10.22
CA ASN A 118 5.97 -0.01 -10.42
C ASN A 118 5.71 0.99 -9.29
N GLN A 119 4.48 1.07 -8.76
CA GLN A 119 4.21 1.86 -7.56
C GLN A 119 5.00 1.38 -6.35
N ALA A 120 5.06 0.07 -6.09
CA ALA A 120 5.81 -0.48 -4.96
C ALA A 120 7.31 -0.15 -5.05
N ILE A 121 7.89 -0.21 -6.26
CA ILE A 121 9.28 0.21 -6.51
C ILE A 121 9.45 1.71 -6.21
N GLY A 122 8.53 2.55 -6.68
CA GLY A 122 8.53 3.98 -6.41
C GLY A 122 8.41 4.31 -4.93
N ASP A 123 7.57 3.60 -4.18
CA ASP A 123 7.41 3.76 -2.73
C ASP A 123 8.72 3.42 -1.99
N ALA A 124 9.40 2.33 -2.36
CA ALA A 124 10.68 1.95 -1.79
C ALA A 124 11.78 2.99 -2.09
N TYR A 125 11.87 3.52 -3.32
CA TYR A 125 12.81 4.58 -3.66
C TYR A 125 12.49 5.91 -2.97
N THR A 126 11.22 6.23 -2.73
CA THR A 126 10.83 7.42 -1.98
C THR A 126 11.36 7.37 -0.54
N ILE A 127 11.22 6.25 0.14
CA ILE A 127 11.76 6.05 1.50
C ILE A 127 13.28 6.05 1.48
N ALA A 128 13.91 5.47 0.46
CA ALA A 128 15.36 5.53 0.25
C ALA A 128 15.88 6.92 -0.15
N ASN A 129 15.02 7.93 -0.24
CA ASN A 129 15.33 9.30 -0.67
C ASN A 129 15.93 9.39 -2.09
N GLN A 130 15.60 8.42 -2.96
CA GLN A 130 16.00 8.38 -4.36
C GLN A 130 14.87 8.91 -5.25
N CYS A 131 14.55 10.20 -5.08
CA CYS A 131 13.34 10.82 -5.67
C CYS A 131 13.26 10.70 -7.20
N ASP A 132 14.39 10.72 -7.92
CA ASP A 132 14.39 10.56 -9.38
C ASP A 132 13.89 9.18 -9.79
N LYS A 133 14.43 8.13 -9.19
CA LYS A 133 14.00 6.76 -9.47
C LYS A 133 12.55 6.51 -9.03
N ALA A 134 12.12 7.15 -7.94
CA ALA A 134 10.74 7.08 -7.50
C ALA A 134 9.80 7.69 -8.55
N LEU A 135 10.14 8.88 -9.06
CA LEU A 135 9.35 9.56 -10.09
C LEU A 135 9.26 8.75 -11.38
N ASP A 136 10.39 8.18 -11.84
CA ASP A 136 10.41 7.32 -13.03
C ASP A 136 9.48 6.12 -12.85
N SER A 137 9.57 5.43 -11.70
CA SER A 137 8.71 4.28 -11.39
C SER A 137 7.23 4.64 -11.32
N TYR A 138 6.87 5.77 -10.70
CA TYR A 138 5.47 6.23 -10.65
C TYR A 138 4.94 6.65 -12.01
N GLN A 139 5.80 7.25 -12.87
CA GLN A 139 5.41 7.61 -14.24
C GLN A 139 5.17 6.35 -15.09
N ASP A 140 5.99 5.32 -14.93
CA ASP A 140 5.78 4.05 -15.62
C ASP A 140 4.48 3.39 -15.14
N ALA A 141 4.21 3.39 -13.82
CA ALA A 141 2.92 2.95 -13.30
C ALA A 141 1.74 3.72 -13.89
N LEU A 142 1.86 5.05 -14.04
CA LEU A 142 0.81 5.89 -14.60
C LEU A 142 0.55 5.62 -16.08
N LYS A 143 1.58 5.25 -16.86
CA LYS A 143 1.44 4.87 -18.27
C LYS A 143 0.59 3.61 -18.44
N GLU A 144 0.79 2.59 -17.60
CA GLU A 144 0.00 1.36 -17.64
C GLU A 144 -1.49 1.60 -17.35
N LEU A 145 -1.81 2.69 -16.65
CA LEU A 145 -3.18 3.06 -16.30
C LEU A 145 -3.85 4.03 -17.29
N ASN A 146 -3.28 4.24 -18.48
CA ASN A 146 -3.81 5.21 -19.43
C ASN A 146 -5.23 4.88 -19.92
N HIS A 147 -5.63 3.61 -19.90
CA HIS A 147 -6.97 3.16 -20.23
C HIS A 147 -8.01 3.47 -19.15
N LEU A 148 -7.58 3.72 -17.91
CA LEU A 148 -8.48 4.11 -16.82
C LEU A 148 -8.85 5.59 -16.90
N SER A 149 -10.06 5.93 -16.44
CA SER A 149 -10.48 7.33 -16.36
C SER A 149 -9.53 8.16 -15.49
N LEU A 150 -9.40 9.45 -15.78
CA LEU A 150 -8.60 10.38 -14.97
C LEU A 150 -9.06 10.43 -13.51
N GLN A 151 -10.34 10.13 -13.27
CA GLN A 151 -10.98 10.16 -11.95
C GLN A 151 -10.83 8.83 -11.21
N HIS A 152 -10.18 7.81 -11.82
CA HIS A 152 -10.00 6.51 -11.14
C HIS A 152 -9.20 6.68 -9.85
N PRO A 153 -9.68 6.16 -8.71
CA PRO A 153 -9.05 6.37 -7.39
C PRO A 153 -7.56 6.05 -7.37
N TYR A 154 -7.18 4.97 -8.02
CA TYR A 154 -5.79 4.53 -8.06
C TYR A 154 -4.89 5.50 -8.84
N ARG A 155 -5.38 6.09 -9.94
CA ARG A 155 -4.64 7.15 -10.67
C ARG A 155 -4.42 8.38 -9.80
N ILE A 156 -5.43 8.79 -9.04
CA ILE A 156 -5.34 9.95 -8.14
C ILE A 156 -4.32 9.69 -7.03
N GLN A 157 -4.34 8.50 -6.42
CA GLN A 157 -3.34 8.10 -5.42
C GLN A 157 -1.92 8.15 -6.00
N LEU A 158 -1.74 7.68 -7.22
CA LEU A 158 -0.43 7.67 -7.88
C LEU A 158 0.06 9.11 -8.18
N LEU A 159 -0.83 10.00 -8.64
CA LEU A 159 -0.51 11.42 -8.85
C LEU A 159 -0.14 12.12 -7.53
N LEU A 160 -0.76 11.76 -6.40
CA LEU A 160 -0.35 12.26 -5.09
C LEU A 160 1.06 11.82 -4.71
N LYS A 161 1.40 10.55 -4.97
CA LYS A 161 2.75 10.04 -4.74
C LYS A 161 3.78 10.77 -5.60
N ILE A 162 3.45 11.05 -6.86
CA ILE A 162 4.28 11.88 -7.75
C ILE A 162 4.44 13.28 -7.17
N SER A 163 3.37 13.93 -6.71
CA SER A 163 3.45 15.27 -6.10
C SER A 163 4.34 15.24 -4.84
N ASN A 164 4.21 14.25 -3.98
CA ASN A 164 5.06 14.10 -2.80
C ASN A 164 6.54 13.90 -3.19
N ALA A 165 6.84 13.05 -4.15
CA ALA A 165 8.21 12.85 -4.63
C ALA A 165 8.81 14.13 -5.26
N LEU A 166 8.00 14.91 -5.99
CA LEU A 166 8.40 16.22 -6.54
C LEU A 166 8.70 17.23 -5.42
N GLN A 167 7.88 17.28 -4.35
CA GLN A 167 8.13 18.14 -3.18
C GLN A 167 9.44 17.74 -2.50
N ARG A 168 9.67 16.47 -2.26
CA ARG A 168 10.92 15.96 -1.65
C ARG A 168 12.15 16.28 -2.51
N LYS A 169 12.00 16.32 -3.83
CA LYS A 169 13.04 16.75 -4.78
C LYS A 169 13.22 18.28 -4.83
N GLY A 170 12.36 19.07 -4.20
CA GLY A 170 12.37 20.54 -4.24
C GLY A 170 11.72 21.14 -5.48
N GLN A 171 11.04 20.36 -6.32
CA GLN A 171 10.32 20.84 -7.52
C GLN A 171 8.90 21.29 -7.15
N LEU A 172 8.80 22.32 -6.29
CA LEU A 172 7.55 22.76 -5.68
C LEU A 172 6.49 23.21 -6.70
N GLU A 173 6.90 23.92 -7.75
CA GLU A 173 5.98 24.40 -8.79
C GLU A 173 5.29 23.22 -9.52
N LYS A 174 6.06 22.18 -9.85
CA LYS A 174 5.51 20.97 -10.50
C LYS A 174 4.59 20.20 -9.55
N ALA A 175 4.97 20.10 -8.27
CA ALA A 175 4.14 19.47 -7.26
C ALA A 175 2.80 20.19 -7.09
N GLN A 176 2.81 21.52 -7.00
CA GLN A 176 1.59 22.33 -6.90
C GLN A 176 0.70 22.20 -8.14
N LYS A 177 1.31 22.21 -9.33
CA LYS A 177 0.55 21.96 -10.57
C LYS A 177 -0.14 20.60 -10.53
N THR A 178 0.57 19.55 -10.14
CA THR A 178 -0.01 18.20 -10.03
C THR A 178 -1.18 18.16 -9.04
N LEU A 179 -1.05 18.83 -7.88
CA LEU A 179 -2.14 18.92 -6.89
C LEU A 179 -3.34 19.68 -7.45
N HIS A 180 -3.11 20.78 -8.16
CA HIS A 180 -4.19 21.53 -8.79
C HIS A 180 -4.95 20.72 -9.85
N ASP A 181 -4.24 19.93 -10.66
CA ASP A 181 -4.84 19.02 -11.65
C ASP A 181 -5.70 17.94 -10.97
N ILE A 182 -5.26 17.42 -9.81
CA ILE A 182 -6.03 16.50 -8.97
C ILE A 182 -7.30 17.17 -8.45
N GLU A 183 -7.18 18.37 -7.88
CA GLU A 183 -8.33 19.12 -7.36
C GLU A 183 -9.38 19.37 -8.45
N GLN A 184 -8.97 19.83 -9.63
CA GLN A 184 -9.88 20.02 -10.76
C GLN A 184 -10.58 18.74 -11.19
N THR A 185 -9.87 17.61 -11.11
CA THR A 185 -10.43 16.29 -11.43
C THR A 185 -11.49 15.87 -10.41
N LEU A 186 -11.22 16.11 -9.12
CA LEU A 186 -12.10 15.76 -8.01
C LEU A 186 -13.34 16.66 -7.91
N GLN A 187 -13.25 17.93 -8.28
CA GLN A 187 -14.39 18.86 -8.30
C GLN A 187 -15.55 18.37 -9.19
N LYS A 188 -15.25 17.51 -10.16
CA LYS A 188 -16.27 16.90 -11.03
C LYS A 188 -17.02 15.72 -10.37
N GLN A 189 -16.59 15.28 -9.18
CA GLN A 189 -17.21 14.19 -8.40
C GLN A 189 -17.20 14.53 -6.90
N PRO A 190 -18.12 15.36 -6.40
CA PRO A 190 -18.08 15.92 -5.05
C PRO A 190 -18.13 14.85 -3.94
N ASP A 191 -18.88 13.75 -4.11
CA ASP A 191 -18.98 12.69 -3.10
C ASP A 191 -17.67 11.95 -2.88
N TYR A 192 -16.93 11.72 -3.96
CA TYR A 192 -15.60 11.10 -3.91
C TYR A 192 -14.55 12.08 -3.35
N ALA A 193 -14.62 13.36 -3.76
CA ALA A 193 -13.70 14.40 -3.29
C ALA A 193 -13.77 14.55 -1.77
N THR A 194 -14.97 14.56 -1.18
CA THR A 194 -15.16 14.70 0.27
C THR A 194 -14.50 13.56 1.04
N SER A 195 -14.69 12.31 0.61
CA SER A 195 -14.06 11.13 1.24
C SER A 195 -12.55 11.13 1.11
N PHE A 196 -12.06 11.58 -0.04
CA PHE A 196 -10.65 11.61 -0.36
C PHE A 196 -9.89 12.67 0.47
N PHE A 197 -10.41 13.90 0.53
CA PHE A 197 -9.81 14.97 1.33
C PHE A 197 -9.88 14.66 2.84
N ALA A 198 -10.97 14.08 3.33
CA ALA A 198 -11.06 13.65 4.72
C ALA A 198 -10.00 12.60 5.09
N ASN A 199 -9.63 11.72 4.16
CA ASN A 199 -8.56 10.73 4.37
C ASN A 199 -7.17 11.37 4.34
N ILE A 200 -6.94 12.37 3.48
CA ILE A 200 -5.67 13.12 3.45
C ILE A 200 -5.50 13.95 4.74
N GLU A 201 -6.54 14.64 5.20
CA GLU A 201 -6.48 15.38 6.45
C GLU A 201 -6.14 14.46 7.63
N LYS A 202 -6.79 13.29 7.74
CA LYS A 202 -6.45 12.31 8.78
C LYS A 202 -4.99 11.85 8.70
N ALA A 203 -4.45 11.62 7.51
CA ALA A 203 -3.06 11.23 7.33
C ALA A 203 -2.08 12.35 7.77
N ASN A 204 -2.41 13.61 7.52
CA ASN A 204 -1.60 14.76 7.93
C ASN A 204 -1.63 15.03 9.44
N TYR A 205 -2.67 14.62 10.16
CA TYR A 205 -2.76 14.76 11.62
C TYR A 205 -2.17 13.56 12.38
N ALA A 206 -1.77 12.50 11.69
CA ALA A 206 -1.16 11.30 12.29
C ALA A 206 0.39 11.37 12.39
N ILE A 207 0.98 12.52 12.06
CA ILE A 207 2.40 12.86 12.24
C ILE A 207 2.53 13.77 13.44
#